data_2e19a1e149880ac74721e12d6f499d06
#
_entry.id   2e19a1e149880ac74721e12d6f499d06
#
_cell.length_a   1.000
_cell.length_b   1.000
_cell.length_c   1.000
_cell.angle_alpha   90.00
_cell.angle_beta   90.00
_cell.angle_gamma   90.00
#
_symmetry.space_group_name_H-M   'P 1'
#
loop_
_entity.id
_entity.type
_entity.pdbx_description
1 polymer ?
#
loop_
_entity_poly.entity_id
_entity_poly.type
_entity_poly.pdbx_seq_one_letter_code
_entity_poly.pdbx_strand_id
1 'polypeptide(L)' 'MAANNRLKAARVLKGLTQLQLAEQVGTREIEISRIETGRCEPDGNLKQRIADALQKPTFEIFNS' A
#
# COMPACT_ATOMS: atom_id res chain seq x y z
N MET A 1 -7.54 -13.93 4.66
CA MET A 1 -7.46 -13.02 3.51
C MET A 1 -6.12 -13.17 2.83
N ALA A 2 -6.07 -12.91 1.53
CA ALA A 2 -4.83 -13.03 0.79
C ALA A 2 -3.91 -11.83 1.08
N ALA A 3 -2.60 -12.09 1.14
CA ALA A 3 -1.61 -11.02 1.22
C ALA A 3 -1.64 -10.16 -0.04
N ASN A 4 -1.27 -8.89 0.10
CA ASN A 4 -1.19 -8.00 -1.04
C ASN A 4 0.26 -7.89 -1.52
N ASN A 5 0.67 -8.86 -2.33
CA ASN A 5 2.02 -8.90 -2.86
C ASN A 5 2.27 -7.81 -3.91
N ARG A 6 1.22 -7.32 -4.57
CA ARG A 6 1.35 -6.24 -5.54
C ARG A 6 1.76 -4.95 -4.87
N LEU A 7 1.17 -4.67 -3.71
CA LEU A 7 1.56 -3.50 -2.93
C LEU A 7 3.01 -3.60 -2.49
N LYS A 8 3.39 -4.74 -1.92
CA LYS A 8 4.77 -4.94 -1.47
C LYS A 8 5.76 -4.79 -2.62
N ALA A 9 5.48 -5.42 -3.77
CA ALA A 9 6.37 -5.35 -4.93
C ALA A 9 6.51 -3.92 -5.43
N ALA A 10 5.40 -3.18 -5.54
CA ALA A 10 5.43 -1.80 -6.02
C ALA A 10 6.21 -0.90 -5.06
N ARG A 11 6.04 -1.12 -3.75
CA ARG A 11 6.76 -0.37 -2.72
C ARG A 11 8.26 -0.63 -2.82
N VAL A 12 8.65 -1.89 -2.92
CA VAL A 12 10.07 -2.26 -3.00
C VAL A 12 10.71 -1.72 -4.27
N LEU A 13 10.00 -1.76 -5.40
CA LEU A 13 10.49 -1.20 -6.66
C LEU A 13 10.74 0.30 -6.56
N LYS A 14 9.97 1.00 -5.74
CA LYS A 14 10.19 2.43 -5.49
C LYS A 14 11.30 2.68 -4.47
N GLY A 15 11.87 1.62 -3.88
CA GLY A 15 12.90 1.76 -2.86
C GLY A 15 12.38 2.26 -1.53
N LEU A 16 11.10 2.05 -1.23
CA LEU A 16 10.49 2.56 0.01
C LEU A 16 10.37 1.45 1.05
N THR A 17 10.70 1.79 2.29
CA THR A 17 10.34 0.94 3.43
C THR A 17 8.86 1.09 3.74
N GLN A 18 8.32 0.18 4.56
CA GLN A 18 6.94 0.31 5.02
C GLN A 18 6.73 1.64 5.76
N LEU A 19 7.69 2.03 6.58
CA LEU A 19 7.61 3.31 7.31
C LEU A 19 7.60 4.49 6.34
N GLN A 20 8.48 4.48 5.35
CA GLN A 20 8.56 5.57 4.38
C GLN A 20 7.25 5.72 3.60
N LEU A 21 6.67 4.61 3.15
CA LEU A 21 5.38 4.67 2.46
C LEU A 21 4.29 5.19 3.39
N ALA A 22 4.25 4.70 4.63
CA ALA A 22 3.28 5.15 5.61
C ALA A 22 3.37 6.67 5.81
N GLU A 23 4.57 7.19 5.93
CA GLU A 23 4.78 8.63 6.08
C GLU A 23 4.30 9.41 4.87
N GLN A 24 4.54 8.91 3.67
CA GLN A 24 4.12 9.59 2.44
C GLN A 24 2.60 9.64 2.31
N VAL A 25 1.90 8.62 2.75
CA VAL A 25 0.44 8.57 2.60
C VAL A 25 -0.32 9.03 3.85
N GLY A 26 0.40 9.38 4.92
CA GLY A 26 -0.23 9.91 6.13
C GLY A 26 -0.88 8.85 7.01
N THR A 27 -0.30 7.64 7.03
CA THR A 27 -0.77 6.56 7.89
C THR A 27 0.40 6.02 8.73
N ARG A 28 0.19 4.93 9.44
CA ARG A 28 1.22 4.33 10.30
C ARG A 28 1.84 3.11 9.64
N GLU A 29 3.08 2.83 10.02
CA GLU A 29 3.80 1.67 9.49
C GLU A 29 3.02 0.36 9.71
N ILE A 30 2.40 0.21 10.88
CA ILE A 30 1.65 -1.01 11.18
C ILE A 30 0.47 -1.19 10.22
N GLU A 31 -0.15 -0.09 9.76
CA GLU A 31 -1.24 -0.17 8.80
C GLU A 31 -0.74 -0.71 7.45
N ILE A 32 0.40 -0.22 6.98
CA ILE A 32 0.99 -0.72 5.73
C ILE A 32 1.31 -2.21 5.87
N SER A 33 1.90 -2.61 6.99
CA SER A 33 2.21 -4.02 7.24
C SER A 33 0.96 -4.89 7.21
N ARG A 34 -0.12 -4.46 7.85
CA ARG A 34 -1.38 -5.20 7.87
C ARG A 34 -2.01 -5.31 6.50
N ILE A 35 -1.94 -4.25 5.71
CA ILE A 35 -2.46 -4.28 4.34
C ILE A 35 -1.66 -5.27 3.50
N GLU A 36 -0.34 -5.25 3.60
CA GLU A 36 0.53 -6.16 2.84
C GLU A 36 0.31 -7.62 3.22
N THR A 37 0.01 -7.89 4.49
CA THR A 37 -0.23 -9.27 4.95
C THR A 37 -1.67 -9.72 4.79
N GLY A 38 -2.56 -8.86 4.30
CA GLY A 38 -3.96 -9.20 4.09
C GLY A 38 -4.81 -9.15 5.34
N ARG A 39 -4.32 -8.54 6.42
CA ARG A 39 -5.04 -8.43 7.69
C ARG A 39 -5.96 -7.22 7.76
N CYS A 40 -5.77 -6.28 6.86
CA CYS A 40 -6.54 -5.04 6.83
C CYS A 40 -6.82 -4.68 5.38
N GLU A 41 -8.04 -4.23 5.11
CA GLU A 41 -8.43 -3.71 3.81
C GLU A 41 -8.55 -2.19 3.93
N PRO A 42 -7.73 -1.43 3.21
CA PRO A 42 -7.82 0.03 3.29
C PRO A 42 -9.10 0.53 2.62
N ASP A 43 -9.61 1.68 3.07
CA ASP A 43 -10.75 2.31 2.39
C ASP A 43 -10.30 2.91 1.06
N GLY A 44 -11.27 3.39 0.28
CA GLY A 44 -10.99 3.94 -1.05
C GLY A 44 -10.04 5.14 -1.03
N ASN A 45 -10.13 5.97 -0.01
CA ASN A 45 -9.26 7.13 0.14
C ASN A 45 -7.81 6.71 0.36
N LEU A 46 -7.58 5.76 1.26
CA LEU A 46 -6.23 5.28 1.54
C LEU A 46 -5.65 4.52 0.34
N LYS A 47 -6.49 3.71 -0.34
CA LYS A 47 -6.07 3.02 -1.56
C LYS A 47 -5.56 4.01 -2.60
N GLN A 48 -6.29 5.11 -2.81
CA GLN A 48 -5.90 6.10 -3.80
C GLN A 48 -4.59 6.79 -3.41
N ARG A 49 -4.44 7.13 -2.13
CA ARG A 49 -3.20 7.78 -1.67
C ARG A 49 -1.99 6.86 -1.81
N ILE A 50 -2.16 5.58 -1.50
CA ILE A 50 -1.09 4.59 -1.68
C ILE A 50 -0.73 4.46 -3.15
N ALA A 51 -1.73 4.33 -4.02
CA ALA A 51 -1.51 4.20 -5.45
C ALA A 51 -0.80 5.44 -6.02
N ASP A 52 -1.23 6.62 -5.60
CA ASP A 52 -0.61 7.88 -6.03
C ASP A 52 0.86 7.95 -5.61
N ALA A 53 1.16 7.55 -4.37
CA ALA A 53 2.55 7.55 -3.87
C ALA A 53 3.42 6.58 -4.67
N LEU A 54 2.84 5.50 -5.15
CA LEU A 54 3.55 4.49 -5.94
C LEU A 54 3.46 4.75 -7.44
N GLN A 55 2.76 5.80 -7.85
CA GLN A 55 2.60 6.21 -9.24
C GLN A 55 1.99 5.12 -10.11
N LYS A 56 0.96 4.46 -9.57
CA LYS A 56 0.23 3.40 -10.24
C LYS A 56 -1.27 3.58 -10.05
N PRO A 57 -2.09 3.09 -10.97
CA PRO A 57 -3.53 3.10 -10.75
C PRO A 57 -3.91 2.12 -9.63
N THR A 58 -5.01 2.40 -8.93
CA THR A 58 -5.43 1.58 -7.79
C THR A 58 -5.64 0.11 -8.17
N PHE A 59 -6.18 -0.16 -9.37
CA PHE A 59 -6.46 -1.53 -9.76
C PHE A 59 -5.20 -2.39 -9.92
N GLU A 60 -4.04 -1.78 -10.15
CA GLU A 60 -2.79 -2.53 -10.24
C GLU A 60 -2.31 -3.01 -8.88
N ILE A 61 -2.76 -2.35 -7.81
CA ILE A 61 -2.30 -2.65 -6.45
C ILE A 61 -3.39 -3.36 -5.65
N PHE A 62 -4.65 -2.96 -5.81
CA PHE A 62 -5.75 -3.43 -4.97
C PHE A 62 -6.84 -4.21 -5.69
N ASN A 63 -6.71 -4.44 -6.98
CA ASN A 63 -7.73 -5.15 -7.75
C ASN A 63 -9.08 -4.43 -7.78
N SER A 64 -9.11 -3.14 -7.64
CA SER A 64 -10.37 -2.42 -7.61
C SER A 64 -10.22 -1.03 -8.19
#